data_89ff2f721eb819ac0357fd45ef15fd9e
#
_entry.id   89ff2f721eb819ac0357fd45ef15fd9e
#
_cell.length_a   1.000
_cell.length_b   1.000
_cell.length_c   1.000
_cell.angle_alpha   90.00
_cell.angle_beta   90.00
_cell.angle_gamma   90.00
#
_symmetry.space_group_name_H-M   'P 1'
#
loop_
_entity.id
_entity.type
_entity.pdbx_description
1 polymer ?
#
loop_
_entity_poly.entity_id
_entity_poly.type
_entity_poly.pdbx_seq_one_letter_code
_entity_poly.pdbx_strand_id
1 'polypeptide(L)'
;YDKDLRRHLRLVTLQMQVEELAQPDPFSFSLLPAIESPDIDSARIEARKLLEKSWPNLPIRHIARISTGKERYASKNEQAISGPAALLMHAALADKQLRPDVIFVGELTPDGNLTRPRQSWDYLRALRVAGGGRLLVPADFEPELRAMIALEDPAFFLRWEVLIVNSLEVALSLAAVNGDPEGLAVTSALYTELREVSRNKDVGQLCVNAKVRERLTEIV
;
A
#
# COMPACT_ATOMS: atom_id res chain seq x y z
N TYR A 1 2.70 -27.83 -22.80
CA TYR A 1 2.34 -26.44 -22.41
C TYR A 1 2.01 -26.47 -20.93
N ASP A 2 2.96 -26.02 -20.15
CA ASP A 2 2.89 -26.01 -18.69
C ASP A 2 1.89 -24.92 -18.25
N LYS A 3 0.71 -25.32 -17.79
CA LYS A 3 -0.36 -24.43 -17.33
C LYS A 3 -0.08 -23.83 -15.95
N ASP A 4 1.00 -24.21 -15.28
CA ASP A 4 1.27 -23.87 -13.88
C ASP A 4 2.17 -22.67 -13.66
N LEU A 5 2.56 -21.93 -14.69
CA LEU A 5 3.38 -20.72 -14.58
C LEU A 5 2.54 -19.41 -14.47
N ARG A 6 1.32 -19.46 -14.03
CA ARG A 6 0.63 -18.26 -13.56
C ARG A 6 1.29 -17.87 -12.24
N ARG A 7 2.32 -17.03 -12.34
CA ARG A 7 2.89 -16.33 -11.18
C ARG A 7 1.79 -15.44 -10.59
N HIS A 8 1.11 -15.95 -9.58
CA HIS A 8 0.16 -15.15 -8.83
C HIS A 8 0.95 -14.16 -7.99
N LEU A 9 0.64 -12.87 -8.08
CA LEU A 9 1.11 -11.90 -7.12
C LEU A 9 0.58 -12.28 -5.74
N ARG A 10 1.43 -12.14 -4.74
CA ARG A 10 1.09 -12.33 -3.33
C ARG A 10 1.31 -11.05 -2.58
N LEU A 11 0.48 -10.80 -1.60
CA LEU A 11 0.74 -9.76 -0.61
C LEU A 11 1.83 -10.25 0.33
N VAL A 12 2.82 -9.40 0.54
CA VAL A 12 3.95 -9.68 1.42
C VAL A 12 4.01 -8.60 2.48
N THR A 13 4.15 -9.00 3.75
CA THR A 13 4.38 -8.06 4.84
C THR A 13 5.81 -7.55 4.77
N LEU A 14 5.97 -6.25 4.70
CA LEU A 14 7.27 -5.59 4.77
C LEU A 14 7.56 -5.20 6.21
N GLN A 15 8.74 -5.56 6.69
CA GLN A 15 9.28 -5.14 7.98
C GLN A 15 10.55 -4.34 7.73
N MET A 16 10.73 -3.27 8.47
CA MET A 16 11.89 -2.40 8.32
C MET A 16 12.64 -2.27 9.65
N GLN A 17 13.96 -2.28 9.53
CA GLN A 17 14.90 -1.92 10.60
C GLN A 17 15.85 -0.85 10.06
N VAL A 18 16.24 0.10 10.91
CA VAL A 18 17.24 1.11 10.57
C VAL A 18 18.53 0.72 11.24
N GLU A 19 19.60 0.59 10.45
CA GLU A 19 20.95 0.23 10.93
C GLU A 19 21.92 1.37 10.67
N GLU A 20 22.86 1.57 11.60
CA GLU A 20 23.97 2.50 11.43
C GLU A 20 25.11 1.85 10.62
N LEU A 21 25.58 2.56 9.60
CA LEU A 21 26.70 2.14 8.76
C LEU A 21 28.04 2.64 9.29
N ALA A 22 29.09 1.85 9.09
CA ALA A 22 30.44 2.24 9.46
C ALA A 22 30.94 3.47 8.68
N GLN A 23 30.52 3.62 7.43
CA GLN A 23 30.87 4.74 6.56
C GLN A 23 29.66 5.63 6.28
N PRO A 24 29.87 6.94 6.07
CA PRO A 24 28.80 7.84 5.65
C PRO A 24 28.25 7.42 4.30
N ASP A 25 26.94 7.21 4.22
CA ASP A 25 26.21 6.95 2.99
C ASP A 25 24.84 7.65 3.09
N PRO A 26 24.32 8.21 2.01
CA PRO A 26 22.99 8.79 2.00
C PRO A 26 21.94 7.79 2.44
N PHE A 27 20.97 8.25 3.24
CA PHE A 27 19.87 7.41 3.72
C PHE A 27 19.11 6.80 2.54
N SER A 28 19.05 5.47 2.51
CA SER A 28 18.46 4.67 1.45
C SER A 28 17.90 3.38 2.01
N PHE A 29 17.39 2.50 1.17
CA PHE A 29 16.95 1.18 1.61
C PHE A 29 17.68 0.04 0.90
N SER A 30 17.71 -1.12 1.55
CA SER A 30 18.08 -2.39 0.92
C SER A 30 17.00 -3.45 1.21
N LEU A 31 16.88 -4.42 0.32
CA LEU A 31 15.97 -5.55 0.50
C LEU A 31 16.70 -6.75 1.11
N LEU A 32 15.99 -7.50 1.94
CA LEU A 32 16.42 -8.79 2.49
C LEU A 32 15.37 -9.87 2.16
N PRO A 33 15.73 -10.94 1.45
CA PRO A 33 17.04 -11.23 0.81
C PRO A 33 17.41 -10.22 -0.28
N ALA A 34 18.69 -9.97 -0.44
CA ALA A 34 19.19 -8.93 -1.35
C ALA A 34 18.72 -9.15 -2.81
N ILE A 35 18.27 -8.10 -3.42
CA ILE A 35 17.95 -8.01 -4.84
C ILE A 35 18.65 -6.79 -5.40
N GLU A 36 19.42 -6.99 -6.44
CA GLU A 36 20.10 -5.93 -7.16
C GLU A 36 19.62 -5.94 -8.61
N SER A 37 19.02 -4.83 -9.03
CA SER A 37 18.55 -4.62 -10.39
C SER A 37 18.42 -3.13 -10.68
N PRO A 38 18.44 -2.71 -11.96
CA PRO A 38 18.22 -1.30 -12.32
C PRO A 38 16.91 -0.71 -11.80
N ASP A 39 15.86 -1.52 -11.73
CA ASP A 39 14.55 -1.09 -11.20
C ASP A 39 14.62 -0.84 -9.68
N ILE A 40 15.35 -1.65 -8.93
CA ILE A 40 15.57 -1.44 -7.49
C ILE A 40 16.45 -0.22 -7.25
N ASP A 41 17.48 0.00 -8.06
CA ASP A 41 18.32 1.19 -7.96
C ASP A 41 17.53 2.47 -8.23
N SER A 42 16.68 2.45 -9.25
CA SER A 42 15.74 3.54 -9.53
C SER A 42 14.80 3.77 -8.36
N ALA A 43 14.20 2.70 -7.80
CA ALA A 43 13.33 2.79 -6.64
C ALA A 43 14.01 3.42 -5.41
N ARG A 44 15.29 3.07 -5.15
CA ARG A 44 16.10 3.67 -4.08
C ARG A 44 16.30 5.16 -4.29
N ILE A 45 16.68 5.56 -5.51
CA ILE A 45 16.92 6.97 -5.87
C ILE A 45 15.63 7.78 -5.70
N GLU A 46 14.50 7.29 -6.19
CA GLU A 46 13.23 8.01 -6.17
C GLU A 46 12.66 8.12 -4.77
N ALA A 47 12.72 7.04 -3.99
CA ALA A 47 12.32 7.07 -2.59
C ALA A 47 13.15 8.09 -1.78
N ARG A 48 14.48 8.12 -1.98
CA ARG A 48 15.35 9.10 -1.33
C ARG A 48 15.02 10.51 -1.74
N LYS A 49 14.90 10.81 -3.04
CA LYS A 49 14.54 12.14 -3.54
C LYS A 49 13.24 12.66 -2.94
N LEU A 50 12.25 11.78 -2.79
CA LEU A 50 10.97 12.16 -2.18
C LEU A 50 11.15 12.51 -0.71
N LEU A 51 11.92 11.72 0.04
CA LEU A 51 12.19 12.00 1.46
C LEU A 51 13.01 13.28 1.65
N GLU A 52 13.96 13.59 0.77
CA GLU A 52 14.75 14.82 0.81
C GLU A 52 13.87 16.09 0.71
N LYS A 53 12.71 16.01 0.06
CA LYS A 53 11.75 17.13 -0.01
C LYS A 53 11.07 17.41 1.34
N SER A 54 10.71 16.35 2.07
CA SER A 54 10.02 16.46 3.36
C SER A 54 11.00 16.58 4.54
N TRP A 55 12.24 16.09 4.37
CA TRP A 55 13.26 15.99 5.40
C TRP A 55 14.59 16.55 4.88
N PRO A 56 14.84 17.87 5.00
CA PRO A 56 16.08 18.48 4.48
C PRO A 56 17.37 17.90 5.06
N ASN A 57 17.30 17.32 6.26
CA ASN A 57 18.45 16.71 6.96
C ASN A 57 18.19 15.21 7.13
N LEU A 58 18.21 14.45 6.03
CA LEU A 58 18.15 12.99 6.13
C LEU A 58 19.35 12.45 6.91
N PRO A 59 19.16 11.40 7.72
CA PRO A 59 20.27 10.79 8.44
C PRO A 59 21.30 10.24 7.47
N ILE A 60 22.56 10.60 7.69
CA ILE A 60 23.73 9.99 7.05
C ILE A 60 24.20 8.81 7.92
N ARG A 61 24.89 7.85 7.31
CA ARG A 61 25.37 6.63 7.99
C ARG A 61 24.25 5.69 8.48
N HIS A 62 23.07 5.78 7.87
CA HIS A 62 21.96 4.89 8.20
C HIS A 62 21.38 4.28 6.92
N ILE A 63 20.97 3.03 7.04
CA ILE A 63 20.27 2.32 5.96
C ILE A 63 18.99 1.67 6.50
N ALA A 64 17.92 1.78 5.74
CA ALA A 64 16.68 1.06 6.01
C ALA A 64 16.77 -0.35 5.41
N ARG A 65 16.79 -1.39 6.26
CA ARG A 65 16.73 -2.78 5.82
C ARG A 65 15.29 -3.25 5.80
N ILE A 66 14.77 -3.47 4.58
CA ILE A 66 13.40 -3.93 4.37
C ILE A 66 13.43 -5.43 4.17
N SER A 67 12.77 -6.16 5.07
CA SER A 67 12.65 -7.62 5.05
C SER A 67 11.26 -8.04 4.62
N THR A 68 11.21 -9.06 3.77
CA THR A 68 9.98 -9.77 3.39
C THR A 68 9.79 -11.08 4.16
N GLY A 69 10.50 -11.25 5.26
CA GLY A 69 10.52 -12.47 6.05
C GLY A 69 11.22 -13.61 5.31
N LYS A 70 10.57 -14.77 5.24
CA LYS A 70 11.14 -15.96 4.56
C LYS A 70 10.89 -15.96 3.04
N GLU A 71 10.04 -15.08 2.54
CA GLU A 71 9.70 -15.01 1.12
C GLU A 71 10.65 -14.05 0.40
N ARG A 72 11.14 -14.47 -0.76
CA ARG A 72 11.92 -13.57 -1.61
C ARG A 72 10.96 -12.60 -2.29
N TYR A 73 11.21 -11.30 -2.16
CA TYR A 73 10.55 -10.32 -2.99
C TYR A 73 10.93 -10.58 -4.45
N ALA A 74 9.95 -10.83 -5.29
CA ALA A 74 10.13 -10.98 -6.71
C ALA A 74 8.92 -10.38 -7.42
N SER A 75 9.15 -9.39 -8.25
CA SER A 75 8.12 -8.74 -9.06
C SER A 75 8.62 -8.61 -10.50
N LYS A 76 7.71 -8.56 -11.45
CA LYS A 76 8.03 -8.12 -12.81
C LYS A 76 8.20 -6.60 -12.89
N ASN A 77 7.74 -5.90 -11.87
CA ASN A 77 7.83 -4.47 -11.69
C ASN A 77 8.46 -4.20 -10.32
N GLU A 78 9.78 -4.31 -10.24
CA GLU A 78 10.53 -4.11 -9.00
C GLU A 78 10.49 -2.65 -8.53
N GLN A 79 10.24 -1.71 -9.45
CA GLN A 79 10.02 -0.29 -9.14
C GLN A 79 8.82 -0.07 -8.20
N ALA A 80 7.83 -0.95 -8.21
CA ALA A 80 6.65 -0.85 -7.34
C ALA A 80 6.97 -0.89 -5.84
N ILE A 81 8.18 -1.30 -5.44
CA ILE A 81 8.64 -1.21 -4.05
C ILE A 81 8.92 0.22 -3.60
N SER A 82 9.13 1.17 -4.53
CA SER A 82 9.54 2.55 -4.23
C SER A 82 8.57 3.26 -3.29
N GLY A 83 7.27 3.19 -3.57
CA GLY A 83 6.23 3.79 -2.73
C GLY A 83 6.17 3.20 -1.32
N PRO A 84 5.98 1.88 -1.16
CA PRO A 84 6.02 1.22 0.14
C PRO A 84 7.31 1.44 0.93
N ALA A 85 8.46 1.40 0.27
CA ALA A 85 9.76 1.67 0.93
C ALA A 85 9.85 3.12 1.44
N ALA A 86 9.44 4.09 0.62
CA ALA A 86 9.41 5.49 1.03
C ALA A 86 8.45 5.72 2.20
N LEU A 87 7.27 5.07 2.20
CA LEU A 87 6.32 5.16 3.30
C LEU A 87 6.90 4.62 4.61
N LEU A 88 7.55 3.46 4.57
CA LEU A 88 8.22 2.88 5.74
C LEU A 88 9.33 3.80 6.27
N MET A 89 10.21 4.29 5.40
CA MET A 89 11.29 5.21 5.78
C MET A 89 10.74 6.52 6.35
N HIS A 90 9.69 7.08 5.74
CA HIS A 90 9.03 8.30 6.23
C HIS A 90 8.42 8.06 7.63
N ALA A 91 7.78 6.91 7.83
CA ALA A 91 7.23 6.53 9.13
C ALA A 91 8.32 6.47 10.22
N ALA A 92 9.48 5.87 9.90
CA ALA A 92 10.61 5.83 10.83
C ALA A 92 11.18 7.21 11.16
N LEU A 93 11.33 8.08 10.15
CA LEU A 93 11.79 9.46 10.35
C LEU A 93 10.82 10.29 11.20
N ALA A 94 9.52 10.01 11.08
CA ALA A 94 8.46 10.69 11.84
C ALA A 94 8.15 10.04 13.18
N ASP A 95 8.83 8.96 13.54
CA ASP A 95 8.55 8.13 14.73
C ASP A 95 7.07 7.72 14.81
N LYS A 96 6.53 7.26 13.68
CA LYS A 96 5.14 6.82 13.54
C LYS A 96 5.04 5.31 13.41
N GLN A 97 4.18 4.71 14.23
CA GLN A 97 3.81 3.31 14.10
C GLN A 97 2.74 3.15 13.01
N LEU A 98 2.98 2.25 12.05
CA LEU A 98 2.02 1.94 11.00
C LEU A 98 1.04 0.85 11.46
N ARG A 99 -0.18 0.93 10.96
CA ARG A 99 -1.22 -0.09 11.16
C ARG A 99 -0.87 -1.36 10.38
N PRO A 100 -1.07 -2.54 10.97
CA PRO A 100 -0.73 -3.81 10.32
C PRO A 100 -1.68 -4.20 9.18
N ASP A 101 -2.88 -3.62 9.13
CA ASP A 101 -3.93 -3.90 8.13
C ASP A 101 -3.89 -2.96 6.92
N VAL A 102 -2.88 -2.08 6.83
CA VAL A 102 -2.72 -1.16 5.71
C VAL A 102 -1.92 -1.80 4.60
N ILE A 103 -2.43 -1.71 3.39
CA ILE A 103 -1.72 -2.00 2.15
C ILE A 103 -1.57 -0.72 1.36
N PHE A 104 -0.35 -0.41 0.97
CA PHE A 104 -0.05 0.69 0.06
C PHE A 104 0.35 0.15 -1.30
N VAL A 105 -0.39 0.53 -2.34
CA VAL A 105 -0.13 0.14 -3.73
C VAL A 105 0.13 1.40 -4.54
N GLY A 106 1.39 1.66 -4.83
CA GLY A 106 1.82 2.82 -5.60
C GLY A 106 3.33 2.77 -5.82
N GLU A 107 3.78 3.37 -6.89
CA GLU A 107 5.20 3.58 -7.19
C GLU A 107 5.51 5.07 -7.28
N LEU A 108 6.79 5.41 -7.18
CA LEU A 108 7.26 6.78 -7.32
C LEU A 108 7.72 7.04 -8.74
N THR A 109 7.39 8.22 -9.24
CA THR A 109 7.99 8.75 -10.47
C THR A 109 9.32 9.45 -10.17
N PRO A 110 10.17 9.69 -11.18
CA PRO A 110 11.42 10.46 -11.02
C PRO A 110 11.21 11.86 -10.41
N ASP A 111 10.02 12.44 -10.59
CA ASP A 111 9.63 13.74 -10.01
C ASP A 111 9.14 13.62 -8.56
N GLY A 112 9.05 12.40 -8.02
CA GLY A 112 8.60 12.10 -6.67
C GLY A 112 7.09 12.18 -6.48
N ASN A 113 6.32 12.03 -7.56
CA ASN A 113 4.88 11.87 -7.46
C ASN A 113 4.51 10.41 -7.27
N LEU A 114 3.39 10.18 -6.60
CA LEU A 114 2.79 8.86 -6.50
C LEU A 114 2.03 8.55 -7.78
N THR A 115 2.23 7.34 -8.31
CA THR A 115 1.52 6.84 -9.48
C THR A 115 1.16 5.37 -9.30
N ARG A 116 0.18 4.91 -10.04
CA ARG A 116 -0.18 3.50 -10.04
C ARG A 116 0.98 2.64 -10.56
N PRO A 117 1.16 1.43 -10.04
CA PRO A 117 2.18 0.53 -10.53
C PRO A 117 1.86 0.04 -11.95
N ARG A 118 2.88 -0.26 -12.71
CA ARG A 118 2.72 -0.98 -13.97
C ARG A 118 1.98 -2.29 -13.70
N GLN A 119 1.16 -2.74 -14.65
CA GLN A 119 0.37 -3.98 -14.50
C GLN A 119 -0.64 -3.92 -13.33
N SER A 120 -1.29 -2.77 -13.14
CA SER A 120 -2.27 -2.47 -12.07
C SER A 120 -3.29 -3.59 -11.84
N TRP A 121 -3.74 -4.27 -12.90
CA TRP A 121 -4.69 -5.39 -12.83
C TRP A 121 -4.15 -6.60 -12.05
N ASP A 122 -2.86 -6.88 -12.13
CA ASP A 122 -2.27 -8.01 -11.39
C ASP A 122 -2.32 -7.73 -9.88
N TYR A 123 -2.11 -6.46 -9.47
CA TYR A 123 -2.26 -6.03 -8.07
C TYR A 123 -3.71 -6.13 -7.59
N LEU A 124 -4.67 -5.65 -8.39
CA LEU A 124 -6.10 -5.74 -8.05
C LEU A 124 -6.56 -7.20 -7.89
N ARG A 125 -6.10 -8.09 -8.78
CA ARG A 125 -6.41 -9.51 -8.67
C ARG A 125 -5.78 -10.17 -7.45
N ALA A 126 -4.58 -9.77 -7.05
CA ALA A 126 -3.97 -10.22 -5.81
C ALA A 126 -4.76 -9.73 -4.58
N LEU A 127 -5.19 -8.47 -4.58
CA LEU A 127 -6.03 -7.89 -3.52
C LEU A 127 -7.41 -8.58 -3.45
N ARG A 128 -7.99 -8.98 -4.58
CA ARG A 128 -9.28 -9.66 -4.62
C ARG A 128 -9.30 -10.96 -3.79
N VAL A 129 -8.19 -11.69 -3.77
CA VAL A 129 -8.08 -12.95 -3.00
C VAL A 129 -7.60 -12.74 -1.57
N ALA A 130 -7.19 -11.54 -1.21
CA ALA A 130 -6.78 -11.20 0.14
C ALA A 130 -7.99 -10.88 1.03
N GLY A 131 -7.78 -10.96 2.33
CA GLY A 131 -8.86 -10.88 3.33
C GLY A 131 -9.53 -9.51 3.50
N GLY A 132 -8.94 -8.44 2.97
CA GLY A 132 -9.39 -7.06 3.13
C GLY A 132 -8.61 -6.29 4.20
N GLY A 133 -8.85 -5.00 4.27
CA GLY A 133 -8.15 -4.07 5.13
C GLY A 133 -8.29 -2.64 4.63
N ARG A 134 -7.33 -1.78 4.99
CA ARG A 134 -7.22 -0.43 4.42
C ARG A 134 -6.28 -0.47 3.22
N LEU A 135 -6.73 0.08 2.10
CA LEU A 135 -5.97 0.13 0.85
C LEU A 135 -5.71 1.60 0.48
N LEU A 136 -4.44 1.98 0.47
CA LEU A 136 -4.00 3.30 0.02
C LEU A 136 -3.49 3.19 -1.42
N VAL A 137 -4.02 4.04 -2.30
CA VAL A 137 -3.71 4.03 -3.73
C VAL A 137 -3.58 5.45 -4.29
N PRO A 138 -2.74 5.69 -5.31
CA PRO A 138 -2.69 6.95 -6.03
C PRO A 138 -4.00 7.23 -6.79
N ALA A 139 -4.26 8.51 -7.08
CA ALA A 139 -5.49 8.94 -7.76
C ALA A 139 -5.64 8.33 -9.17
N ASP A 140 -4.55 8.14 -9.89
CA ASP A 140 -4.56 7.54 -11.22
C ASP A 140 -4.88 6.03 -11.25
N PHE A 141 -5.04 5.41 -10.05
CA PHE A 141 -5.50 4.02 -9.91
C PHE A 141 -7.03 3.88 -9.92
N GLU A 142 -7.76 4.99 -9.77
CA GLU A 142 -9.23 5.00 -9.64
C GLU A 142 -9.95 4.35 -10.83
N PRO A 143 -9.57 4.56 -12.12
CA PRO A 143 -10.25 3.92 -13.24
C PRO A 143 -10.22 2.39 -13.20
N GLU A 144 -9.09 1.80 -12.80
CA GLU A 144 -8.95 0.36 -12.66
C GLU A 144 -9.75 -0.19 -11.47
N LEU A 145 -9.83 0.55 -10.36
CA LEU A 145 -10.68 0.19 -9.23
C LEU A 145 -12.15 0.15 -9.63
N ARG A 146 -12.63 1.16 -10.33
CA ARG A 146 -14.00 1.21 -10.85
C ARG A 146 -14.28 0.05 -11.80
N ALA A 147 -13.33 -0.25 -12.69
CA ALA A 147 -13.46 -1.37 -13.61
C ALA A 147 -13.43 -2.73 -12.89
N MET A 148 -12.61 -2.90 -11.85
CA MET A 148 -12.59 -4.11 -11.01
C MET A 148 -13.96 -4.37 -10.41
N ILE A 149 -14.61 -3.35 -9.84
CA ILE A 149 -15.93 -3.48 -9.22
C ILE A 149 -16.99 -3.81 -10.26
N ALA A 150 -16.95 -3.15 -11.42
CA ALA A 150 -17.95 -3.34 -12.44
C ALA A 150 -17.84 -4.69 -13.16
N LEU A 151 -16.62 -5.22 -13.33
CA LEU A 151 -16.36 -6.35 -14.21
C LEU A 151 -16.00 -7.65 -13.47
N GLU A 152 -15.30 -7.57 -12.33
CA GLU A 152 -14.76 -8.77 -11.70
C GLU A 152 -15.26 -9.00 -10.27
N ASP A 153 -15.43 -7.94 -9.46
CA ASP A 153 -15.72 -8.10 -8.04
C ASP A 153 -16.51 -6.92 -7.44
N PRO A 154 -17.84 -6.95 -7.55
CA PRO A 154 -18.69 -5.92 -6.93
C PRO A 154 -18.54 -5.81 -5.40
N ALA A 155 -18.03 -6.85 -4.73
CA ALA A 155 -17.80 -6.86 -3.29
C ALA A 155 -16.44 -6.30 -2.89
N PHE A 156 -15.62 -5.86 -3.81
CA PHE A 156 -14.26 -5.38 -3.54
C PHE A 156 -14.26 -4.28 -2.48
N PHE A 157 -15.10 -3.26 -2.63
CA PHE A 157 -15.21 -2.16 -1.66
C PHE A 157 -15.84 -2.56 -0.32
N LEU A 158 -16.51 -3.69 -0.22
CA LEU A 158 -17.00 -4.18 1.06
C LEU A 158 -15.87 -4.79 1.91
N ARG A 159 -14.79 -5.21 1.26
CA ARG A 159 -13.62 -5.78 1.93
C ARG A 159 -12.50 -4.77 2.12
N TRP A 160 -12.35 -3.87 1.20
CA TRP A 160 -11.28 -2.89 1.18
C TRP A 160 -11.81 -1.48 1.43
N GLU A 161 -11.35 -0.86 2.53
CA GLU A 161 -11.47 0.58 2.73
C GLU A 161 -10.45 1.26 1.81
N VAL A 162 -10.90 1.72 0.65
CA VAL A 162 -10.03 2.33 -0.36
C VAL A 162 -9.91 3.82 -0.13
N LEU A 163 -8.68 4.29 0.10
CA LEU A 163 -8.37 5.70 0.31
C LEU A 163 -7.40 6.16 -0.78
N ILE A 164 -7.77 7.21 -1.49
CA ILE A 164 -6.94 7.83 -2.52
C ILE A 164 -5.96 8.78 -1.86
N VAL A 165 -4.68 8.60 -2.18
CA VAL A 165 -3.58 9.42 -1.65
C VAL A 165 -2.86 10.15 -2.79
N ASN A 166 -2.56 11.41 -2.58
CA ASN A 166 -1.85 12.25 -3.56
C ASN A 166 -0.41 12.59 -3.12
N SER A 167 -0.06 12.30 -1.88
CA SER A 167 1.30 12.51 -1.36
C SER A 167 1.67 11.46 -0.32
N LEU A 168 2.98 11.37 -0.05
CA LEU A 168 3.51 10.46 0.97
C LEU A 168 3.09 10.87 2.39
N GLU A 169 2.96 12.16 2.64
CA GLU A 169 2.52 12.71 3.94
C GLU A 169 1.08 12.31 4.24
N VAL A 170 0.19 12.41 3.24
CA VAL A 170 -1.20 11.95 3.37
C VAL A 170 -1.23 10.43 3.56
N ALA A 171 -0.43 9.68 2.79
CA ALA A 171 -0.34 8.24 2.94
C ALA A 171 0.14 7.85 4.36
N LEU A 172 1.14 8.56 4.91
CA LEU A 172 1.63 8.31 6.27
C LEU A 172 0.56 8.61 7.32
N SER A 173 -0.14 9.74 7.19
CA SER A 173 -1.23 10.08 8.11
C SER A 173 -2.28 8.97 8.15
N LEU A 174 -2.72 8.49 6.98
CA LEU A 174 -3.74 7.46 6.87
C LEU A 174 -3.26 6.05 7.21
N ALA A 175 -1.95 5.80 7.14
CA ALA A 175 -1.34 4.53 7.49
C ALA A 175 -0.95 4.42 8.96
N ALA A 176 -0.79 5.54 9.66
CA ALA A 176 -0.34 5.57 11.06
C ALA A 176 -1.43 5.11 12.03
N VAL A 177 -1.02 4.49 13.12
CA VAL A 177 -1.91 4.22 14.26
C VAL A 177 -2.38 5.56 14.84
N ASN A 178 -3.70 5.72 14.99
CA ASN A 178 -4.33 6.96 15.46
C ASN A 178 -4.04 8.20 14.57
N GLY A 179 -3.72 7.99 13.29
CA GLY A 179 -3.47 9.05 12.33
C GLY A 179 -4.70 9.56 11.59
N ASP A 180 -5.83 8.90 11.77
CA ASP A 180 -7.06 9.24 11.06
C ASP A 180 -7.64 10.58 11.52
N PRO A 181 -8.03 11.48 10.60
CA PRO A 181 -8.90 12.58 10.92
C PRO A 181 -10.20 12.10 11.58
N GLU A 182 -10.81 12.93 12.44
CA GLU A 182 -12.00 12.54 13.23
C GLU A 182 -13.13 11.95 12.36
N GLY A 183 -13.45 12.58 11.24
CA GLY A 183 -14.47 12.10 10.31
C GLY A 183 -14.12 10.74 9.68
N LEU A 184 -12.86 10.49 9.37
CA LEU A 184 -12.41 9.22 8.81
C LEU A 184 -12.44 8.09 9.85
N ALA A 185 -12.14 8.38 11.11
CA ALA A 185 -12.20 7.40 12.19
C ALA A 185 -13.64 6.82 12.34
N VAL A 186 -14.66 7.67 12.26
CA VAL A 186 -16.07 7.24 12.26
C VAL A 186 -16.38 6.37 11.04
N THR A 187 -16.00 6.82 9.85
CA THR A 187 -16.19 6.08 8.59
C THR A 187 -15.51 4.71 8.63
N SER A 188 -14.28 4.64 9.16
CA SER A 188 -13.54 3.38 9.29
C SER A 188 -14.20 2.39 10.25
N ALA A 189 -14.83 2.88 11.32
CA ALA A 189 -15.60 2.04 12.23
C ALA A 189 -16.83 1.44 11.52
N LEU A 190 -17.57 2.26 10.75
CA LEU A 190 -18.70 1.79 9.94
C LEU A 190 -18.27 0.78 8.88
N TYR A 191 -17.11 1.01 8.27
CA TYR A 191 -16.52 0.10 7.29
C TYR A 191 -16.16 -1.25 7.90
N THR A 192 -15.64 -1.26 9.12
CA THR A 192 -15.32 -2.48 9.85
C THR A 192 -16.60 -3.29 10.15
N GLU A 193 -17.65 -2.63 10.60
CA GLU A 193 -18.96 -3.27 10.82
C GLU A 193 -19.52 -3.87 9.52
N LEU A 194 -19.50 -3.12 8.43
CA LEU A 194 -19.94 -3.59 7.12
C LEU A 194 -19.15 -4.80 6.63
N ARG A 195 -17.84 -4.79 6.82
CA ARG A 195 -16.94 -5.90 6.45
C ARG A 195 -17.28 -7.18 7.20
N GLU A 196 -17.53 -7.09 8.50
CA GLU A 196 -17.95 -8.25 9.31
C GLU A 196 -19.26 -8.85 8.81
N VAL A 197 -20.26 -8.01 8.52
CA VAL A 197 -21.55 -8.46 7.98
C VAL A 197 -21.41 -9.08 6.59
N SER A 198 -20.48 -8.58 5.77
CA SER A 198 -20.32 -9.02 4.38
C SER A 198 -19.51 -10.32 4.22
N ARG A 199 -18.78 -10.76 5.24
CA ARG A 199 -17.92 -11.96 5.15
C ARG A 199 -18.60 -13.22 4.65
N ASN A 200 -19.88 -13.39 4.98
CA ASN A 200 -20.63 -14.62 4.71
C ASN A 200 -21.89 -14.39 3.86
N LYS A 201 -22.02 -13.23 3.21
CA LYS A 201 -23.25 -12.90 2.45
C LYS A 201 -22.90 -12.47 1.03
N ASP A 202 -23.73 -12.90 0.10
CA ASP A 202 -23.66 -12.40 -1.28
C ASP A 202 -24.00 -10.90 -1.34
N VAL A 203 -23.33 -10.17 -2.25
CA VAL A 203 -23.53 -8.73 -2.46
C VAL A 203 -25.01 -8.40 -2.77
N GLY A 204 -25.69 -9.25 -3.55
CA GLY A 204 -27.11 -9.08 -3.82
C GLY A 204 -27.96 -9.10 -2.56
N GLN A 205 -27.67 -9.99 -1.61
CA GLN A 205 -28.35 -10.06 -0.33
C GLN A 205 -28.05 -8.84 0.56
N LEU A 206 -26.82 -8.31 0.48
CA LEU A 206 -26.43 -7.11 1.22
C LEU A 206 -27.15 -5.88 0.68
N CYS A 207 -27.27 -5.71 -0.63
CA CYS A 207 -27.94 -4.57 -1.26
C CYS A 207 -29.46 -4.54 -0.98
N VAL A 208 -30.09 -5.68 -0.70
CA VAL A 208 -31.52 -5.74 -0.29
C VAL A 208 -31.70 -5.33 1.17
N ASN A 209 -30.67 -5.46 2.02
CA ASN A 209 -30.77 -5.13 3.42
C ASN A 209 -30.78 -3.60 3.63
N ALA A 210 -31.89 -3.09 4.22
CA ALA A 210 -32.06 -1.65 4.45
C ALA A 210 -30.96 -1.03 5.32
N LYS A 211 -30.54 -1.75 6.40
CA LYS A 211 -29.46 -1.27 7.28
C LYS A 211 -28.11 -1.19 6.57
N VAL A 212 -27.81 -2.14 5.68
CA VAL A 212 -26.57 -2.09 4.89
C VAL A 212 -26.58 -0.91 3.92
N ARG A 213 -27.72 -0.65 3.26
CA ARG A 213 -27.85 0.53 2.38
C ARG A 213 -27.70 1.84 3.15
N GLU A 214 -28.31 1.95 4.32
CA GLU A 214 -28.17 3.11 5.20
C GLU A 214 -26.69 3.35 5.56
N ARG A 215 -25.97 2.31 6.01
CA ARG A 215 -24.53 2.40 6.31
C ARG A 215 -23.67 2.76 5.10
N LEU A 216 -23.98 2.22 3.93
CA LEU A 216 -23.28 2.60 2.69
C LEU A 216 -23.49 4.07 2.35
N THR A 217 -24.68 4.62 2.61
CA THR A 217 -24.97 6.06 2.39
C THR A 217 -24.21 6.94 3.39
N GLU A 218 -23.94 6.47 4.60
CA GLU A 218 -23.14 7.20 5.59
C GLU A 218 -21.62 7.22 5.28
N ILE A 219 -21.15 6.24 4.49
CA ILE A 219 -19.74 6.11 4.08
C ILE A 219 -19.42 6.98 2.85
N VAL A 220 -20.37 7.24 1.98
CA VAL A 220 -20.21 8.04 0.75
C VAL A 220 -20.30 9.53 1.05
#